data_12834f040053aaaefd6c91af84e6f8ff
#
_entry.id   12834f040053aaaefd6c91af84e6f8ff
#
_cell.length_a   1.000
_cell.length_b   1.000
_cell.length_c   1.000
_cell.angle_alpha   90.00
_cell.angle_beta   90.00
_cell.angle_gamma   90.00
#
_symmetry.space_group_name_H-M   'P 1'
#
loop_
_entity.id
_entity.type
_entity.pdbx_description
1 polymer ?
#
loop_
_entity_poly.entity_id
_entity_poly.type
_entity_poly.pdbx_seq_one_letter_code
_entity_poly.pdbx_strand_id
1 'polypeptide(L)'
;PHPDHRGAIAFLLTSDEEGPARDGTVKVCDWLEARGERLDACIVGEPTSVERLGDMVKNGRRGSMSGRLTVRGVQGHIAYPHLAKNPIHLAMPALAELAAVVWDAGNDHFPPTSWQISNLNAGTGATNVIPGELVADFNFRFSTESTPEGLQARVHEVLDRHGLDYRLDWSLSGRPFLTRPGPLVEALAGAIRDITG
;
A
#
# COMPACT_ATOMS: atom_id res chain seq x y z
N PRO A 1 -33.51 4.17 19.25
CA PRO A 1 -34.03 3.21 18.27
C PRO A 1 -34.98 3.95 17.34
N HIS A 2 -34.74 3.82 16.04
CA HIS A 2 -35.60 4.38 14.99
C HIS A 2 -36.24 3.21 14.22
N PRO A 3 -37.40 2.69 14.71
CA PRO A 3 -38.01 1.49 14.13
C PRO A 3 -38.57 1.69 12.72
N ASP A 4 -38.76 2.96 12.30
CA ASP A 4 -39.44 3.32 11.06
C ASP A 4 -38.50 3.78 9.94
N HIS A 5 -37.29 3.18 9.82
CA HIS A 5 -36.40 3.48 8.71
C HIS A 5 -36.84 2.74 7.44
N ARG A 6 -36.66 3.38 6.28
CA ARG A 6 -36.85 2.75 4.98
C ARG A 6 -35.61 1.96 4.59
N GLY A 7 -35.82 0.79 3.97
CA GLY A 7 -34.73 -0.07 3.50
C GLY A 7 -34.25 -1.07 4.55
N ALA A 8 -33.07 -1.61 4.37
CA ALA A 8 -32.46 -2.62 5.22
C ALA A 8 -31.13 -2.16 5.78
N ILE A 9 -30.85 -2.51 7.02
CA ILE A 9 -29.53 -2.35 7.65
C ILE A 9 -28.96 -3.75 7.87
N ALA A 10 -27.80 -4.01 7.31
CA ALA A 10 -27.07 -5.25 7.47
C ALA A 10 -25.79 -5.02 8.30
N PHE A 11 -25.47 -5.98 9.16
CA PHE A 11 -24.24 -6.01 9.91
C PHE A 11 -23.34 -7.13 9.39
N LEU A 12 -22.16 -6.77 8.92
CA LEU A 12 -21.12 -7.72 8.54
C LEU A 12 -20.13 -7.83 9.70
N LEU A 13 -20.08 -9.02 10.30
CA LEU A 13 -19.11 -9.35 11.36
C LEU A 13 -18.10 -10.35 10.79
N THR A 14 -16.83 -10.03 10.85
CA THR A 14 -15.73 -10.86 10.36
C THR A 14 -14.75 -11.18 11.48
N SER A 15 -14.11 -12.35 11.42
CA SER A 15 -13.11 -12.79 12.39
C SER A 15 -11.68 -12.80 11.83
N ASP A 16 -11.48 -12.45 10.56
CA ASP A 16 -10.18 -12.53 9.84
C ASP A 16 -9.73 -11.16 9.29
N GLU A 17 -10.30 -10.05 9.79
CA GLU A 17 -9.97 -8.71 9.29
C GLU A 17 -8.54 -8.32 9.63
N GLU A 18 -8.08 -8.58 10.86
CA GLU A 18 -6.72 -8.29 11.34
C GLU A 18 -5.70 -9.39 10.97
N GLY A 19 -6.15 -10.43 10.29
CA GLY A 19 -5.33 -11.56 9.86
C GLY A 19 -5.02 -11.52 8.35
N PRO A 20 -4.97 -12.71 7.72
CA PRO A 20 -4.74 -12.84 6.28
C PRO A 20 -5.86 -12.25 5.41
N ALA A 21 -7.03 -11.92 5.97
CA ALA A 21 -8.22 -11.35 5.33
C ALA A 21 -8.71 -12.15 4.10
N ARG A 22 -8.59 -13.49 4.16
CA ARG A 22 -8.95 -14.39 3.03
C ARG A 22 -10.38 -14.85 3.07
N ASP A 23 -10.91 -15.10 4.27
CA ASP A 23 -12.21 -15.75 4.49
C ASP A 23 -13.24 -14.83 5.18
N GLY A 24 -12.98 -13.53 5.18
CA GLY A 24 -13.84 -12.49 5.74
C GLY A 24 -14.67 -11.74 4.69
N THR A 25 -14.51 -10.44 4.64
CA THR A 25 -15.29 -9.50 3.82
C THR A 25 -15.33 -9.89 2.33
N VAL A 26 -14.20 -10.36 1.76
CA VAL A 26 -14.12 -10.75 0.34
C VAL A 26 -15.14 -11.84 0.02
N LYS A 27 -15.20 -12.90 0.85
CA LYS A 27 -16.16 -14.02 0.67
C LYS A 27 -17.61 -13.57 0.77
N VAL A 28 -17.89 -12.63 1.66
CA VAL A 28 -19.25 -12.08 1.80
C VAL A 28 -19.60 -11.22 0.60
N CYS A 29 -18.66 -10.42 0.08
CA CYS A 29 -18.87 -9.65 -1.16
C CYS A 29 -19.16 -10.57 -2.35
N ASP A 30 -18.36 -11.63 -2.55
CA ASP A 30 -18.59 -12.63 -3.60
C ASP A 30 -19.98 -13.29 -3.48
N TRP A 31 -20.39 -13.61 -2.24
CA TRP A 31 -21.70 -14.21 -1.96
C TRP A 31 -22.85 -13.25 -2.24
N LEU A 32 -22.74 -11.96 -1.88
CA LEU A 32 -23.74 -10.92 -2.17
C LEU A 32 -23.86 -10.71 -3.68
N GLU A 33 -22.73 -10.62 -4.38
CA GLU A 33 -22.70 -10.45 -5.83
C GLU A 33 -23.38 -11.62 -6.55
N ALA A 34 -23.07 -12.86 -6.15
CA ALA A 34 -23.71 -14.08 -6.70
C ALA A 34 -25.23 -14.11 -6.51
N ARG A 35 -25.76 -13.39 -5.52
CA ARG A 35 -27.20 -13.26 -5.24
C ARG A 35 -27.85 -12.05 -5.91
N GLY A 36 -27.05 -11.20 -6.59
CA GLY A 36 -27.51 -9.94 -7.15
C GLY A 36 -27.91 -8.92 -6.08
N GLU A 37 -27.46 -9.08 -4.84
CA GLU A 37 -27.69 -8.13 -3.76
C GLU A 37 -26.83 -6.87 -3.97
N ARG A 38 -27.44 -5.71 -3.88
CA ARG A 38 -26.75 -4.42 -4.03
C ARG A 38 -26.76 -3.67 -2.73
N LEU A 39 -25.58 -3.18 -2.36
CA LEU A 39 -25.40 -2.28 -1.21
C LEU A 39 -25.36 -0.83 -1.72
N ASP A 40 -26.19 0.04 -1.12
CA ASP A 40 -26.22 1.46 -1.47
C ASP A 40 -25.10 2.24 -0.76
N ALA A 41 -24.75 1.81 0.46
CA ALA A 41 -23.74 2.46 1.30
C ALA A 41 -23.10 1.45 2.26
N CYS A 42 -21.87 1.79 2.73
CA CYS A 42 -21.17 1.02 3.74
C CYS A 42 -20.51 1.98 4.74
N ILE A 43 -20.65 1.66 6.03
CA ILE A 43 -19.91 2.32 7.11
C ILE A 43 -19.02 1.26 7.75
N VAL A 44 -17.72 1.55 7.84
CA VAL A 44 -16.73 0.67 8.48
C VAL A 44 -16.46 1.22 9.88
N GLY A 45 -16.67 0.39 10.89
CA GLY A 45 -16.57 0.75 12.32
C GLY A 45 -15.13 0.71 12.84
N GLU A 46 -14.23 1.48 12.22
CA GLU A 46 -12.84 1.58 12.61
C GLU A 46 -12.55 2.87 13.39
N PRO A 47 -11.60 2.86 14.35
CA PRO A 47 -11.21 4.06 15.08
C PRO A 47 -10.51 5.06 14.14
N THR A 48 -11.08 6.25 13.99
CA THR A 48 -10.57 7.30 13.09
C THR A 48 -10.24 8.60 13.78
N SER A 49 -10.71 8.78 15.02
CA SER A 49 -10.48 10.00 15.80
C SER A 49 -8.99 10.24 16.07
N VAL A 50 -8.58 11.51 16.09
CA VAL A 50 -7.18 11.92 16.28
C VAL A 50 -6.96 12.53 17.67
N GLU A 51 -7.69 13.61 18.03
CA GLU A 51 -7.53 14.31 19.29
C GLU A 51 -8.75 14.13 20.21
N ARG A 52 -9.95 14.11 19.62
CA ARG A 52 -11.22 13.95 20.34
C ARG A 52 -12.08 12.93 19.64
N LEU A 53 -12.90 12.21 20.43
CA LEU A 53 -13.84 11.25 19.88
C LEU A 53 -14.75 11.92 18.84
N GLY A 54 -14.75 11.38 17.63
CA GLY A 54 -15.61 11.85 16.54
C GLY A 54 -15.08 13.06 15.76
N ASP A 55 -13.85 13.52 15.99
CA ASP A 55 -13.26 14.67 15.31
C ASP A 55 -12.89 14.40 13.85
N MET A 56 -12.83 13.11 13.45
CA MET A 56 -12.47 12.71 12.08
C MET A 56 -13.32 11.55 11.57
N VAL A 57 -13.79 11.69 10.34
CA VAL A 57 -14.35 10.61 9.51
C VAL A 57 -13.50 10.45 8.26
N LYS A 58 -13.06 9.24 7.98
CA LYS A 58 -12.33 8.93 6.75
C LYS A 58 -13.31 8.55 5.65
N ASN A 59 -13.39 9.38 4.61
CA ASN A 59 -14.21 9.15 3.43
C ASN A 59 -13.42 8.61 2.23
N GLY A 60 -12.16 8.25 2.44
CA GLY A 60 -11.29 7.69 1.40
C GLY A 60 -10.05 7.03 1.99
N ARG A 61 -9.32 6.33 1.15
CA ARG A 61 -8.10 5.62 1.53
C ARG A 61 -7.08 5.71 0.40
N ARG A 62 -5.82 5.98 0.76
CA ARG A 62 -4.71 5.81 -0.17
C ARG A 62 -4.53 4.34 -0.53
N GLY A 63 -4.06 4.08 -1.74
CA GLY A 63 -3.60 2.76 -2.14
C GLY A 63 -2.34 2.36 -1.39
N SER A 64 -2.11 1.05 -1.31
CA SER A 64 -0.91 0.46 -0.74
C SER A 64 -0.42 -0.68 -1.62
N MET A 65 0.86 -0.62 -2.00
CA MET A 65 1.50 -1.64 -2.82
C MET A 65 2.93 -1.83 -2.33
N SER A 66 3.30 -3.08 -2.07
CA SER A 66 4.65 -3.47 -1.68
C SER A 66 5.40 -4.09 -2.85
N GLY A 67 6.72 -3.88 -2.86
CA GLY A 67 7.64 -4.55 -3.76
C GLY A 67 8.77 -5.21 -2.98
N ARG A 68 9.17 -6.41 -3.44
CA ARG A 68 10.37 -7.09 -2.99
C ARG A 68 11.33 -7.22 -4.15
N LEU A 69 12.35 -6.36 -4.13
CA LEU A 69 13.41 -6.32 -5.13
C LEU A 69 14.56 -7.21 -4.69
N THR A 70 14.96 -8.15 -5.56
CA THR A 70 16.19 -8.93 -5.40
C THR A 70 17.13 -8.56 -6.54
N VAL A 71 18.27 -7.93 -6.23
CA VAL A 71 19.32 -7.60 -7.20
C VAL A 71 20.39 -8.68 -7.14
N ARG A 72 20.70 -9.27 -8.29
CA ARG A 72 21.68 -10.34 -8.41
C ARG A 72 23.07 -9.79 -8.68
N GLY A 73 24.04 -10.36 -7.99
CA GLY A 73 25.45 -10.12 -8.19
C GLY A 73 26.22 -11.42 -8.43
N VAL A 74 27.51 -11.36 -8.19
CA VAL A 74 28.39 -12.53 -8.18
C VAL A 74 29.21 -12.47 -6.89
N GLN A 75 29.02 -13.44 -6.01
CA GLN A 75 29.75 -13.51 -4.75
C GLN A 75 31.25 -13.72 -4.99
N GLY A 76 32.07 -13.08 -4.16
CA GLY A 76 33.52 -13.22 -4.23
C GLY A 76 34.25 -12.64 -3.05
N HIS A 77 35.57 -12.82 -3.02
CA HIS A 77 36.42 -12.21 -2.01
C HIS A 77 36.71 -10.74 -2.35
N ILE A 78 36.63 -9.83 -1.39
CA ILE A 78 36.81 -8.39 -1.61
C ILE A 78 38.17 -8.02 -2.19
N ALA A 79 39.21 -8.82 -1.97
CA ALA A 79 40.53 -8.60 -2.54
C ALA A 79 40.58 -8.88 -4.07
N TYR A 80 39.59 -9.55 -4.61
CA TYR A 80 39.50 -9.90 -6.04
C TYR A 80 38.20 -9.40 -6.67
N PRO A 81 37.93 -8.09 -6.63
CA PRO A 81 36.64 -7.53 -7.07
C PRO A 81 36.37 -7.77 -8.57
N HIS A 82 37.39 -8.01 -9.38
CA HIS A 82 37.26 -8.32 -10.81
C HIS A 82 36.65 -9.69 -11.09
N LEU A 83 36.59 -10.60 -10.09
CA LEU A 83 35.95 -11.91 -10.15
C LEU A 83 34.55 -11.91 -9.56
N ALA A 84 34.05 -10.77 -9.09
CA ALA A 84 32.76 -10.62 -8.43
C ALA A 84 31.91 -9.52 -9.09
N LYS A 85 30.62 -9.49 -8.74
CA LYS A 85 29.72 -8.37 -9.03
C LYS A 85 29.03 -8.00 -7.73
N ASN A 86 29.33 -6.83 -7.17
CA ASN A 86 28.77 -6.42 -5.88
C ASN A 86 27.34 -5.86 -6.08
N PRO A 87 26.29 -6.58 -5.68
CA PRO A 87 24.91 -6.14 -5.87
C PRO A 87 24.58 -4.89 -5.03
N ILE A 88 25.30 -4.65 -3.95
CA ILE A 88 25.15 -3.42 -3.14
C ILE A 88 25.54 -2.21 -3.98
N HIS A 89 26.74 -2.24 -4.58
CA HIS A 89 27.24 -1.13 -5.41
C HIS A 89 26.39 -0.94 -6.66
N LEU A 90 25.86 -2.01 -7.24
CA LEU A 90 24.98 -1.94 -8.43
C LEU A 90 23.62 -1.33 -8.08
N ALA A 91 23.04 -1.70 -6.95
CA ALA A 91 21.70 -1.27 -6.55
C ALA A 91 21.66 0.17 -6.03
N MET A 92 22.70 0.65 -5.35
CA MET A 92 22.69 1.95 -4.66
C MET A 92 22.29 3.13 -5.54
N PRO A 93 22.82 3.30 -6.77
CA PRO A 93 22.41 4.41 -7.64
C PRO A 93 20.94 4.37 -8.01
N ALA A 94 20.42 3.19 -8.36
CA ALA A 94 19.00 3.00 -8.71
C ALA A 94 18.08 3.26 -7.50
N LEU A 95 18.43 2.76 -6.31
CA LEU A 95 17.67 3.00 -5.09
C LEU A 95 17.69 4.46 -4.67
N ALA A 96 18.81 5.15 -4.84
CA ALA A 96 18.92 6.60 -4.59
C ALA A 96 18.05 7.39 -5.55
N GLU A 97 18.02 7.02 -6.83
CA GLU A 97 17.17 7.66 -7.82
C GLU A 97 15.68 7.43 -7.48
N LEU A 98 15.26 6.19 -7.17
CA LEU A 98 13.89 5.87 -6.77
C LEU A 98 13.45 6.66 -5.53
N ALA A 99 14.34 6.84 -4.57
CA ALA A 99 14.07 7.61 -3.36
C ALA A 99 13.88 9.13 -3.63
N ALA A 100 14.46 9.63 -4.72
CA ALA A 100 14.34 11.03 -5.12
C ALA A 100 13.18 11.30 -6.11
N VAL A 101 12.51 10.26 -6.60
CA VAL A 101 11.39 10.43 -7.57
C VAL A 101 10.23 11.16 -6.91
N VAL A 102 9.78 12.23 -7.56
CA VAL A 102 8.45 12.80 -7.30
C VAL A 102 7.42 11.97 -8.07
N TRP A 103 6.66 11.17 -7.36
CA TRP A 103 5.72 10.21 -7.95
C TRP A 103 4.47 10.90 -8.49
N ASP A 104 3.88 11.81 -7.73
CA ASP A 104 2.82 12.76 -8.09
C ASP A 104 2.80 13.92 -7.10
N ALA A 105 1.93 14.89 -7.31
CA ALA A 105 1.75 16.04 -6.43
C ALA A 105 0.65 15.85 -5.37
N GLY A 106 -0.04 14.71 -5.39
CA GLY A 106 -1.27 14.54 -4.61
C GLY A 106 -2.42 15.37 -5.17
N ASN A 107 -3.46 15.58 -4.36
CA ASN A 107 -4.60 16.42 -4.69
C ASN A 107 -5.25 16.96 -3.39
N ASP A 108 -6.40 17.65 -3.50
CA ASP A 108 -7.11 18.24 -2.36
C ASP A 108 -7.50 17.23 -1.26
N HIS A 109 -7.50 15.94 -1.57
CA HIS A 109 -7.95 14.87 -0.67
C HIS A 109 -6.82 13.96 -0.19
N PHE A 110 -5.73 13.88 -0.94
CA PHE A 110 -4.64 12.97 -0.66
C PHE A 110 -3.28 13.65 -0.79
N PRO A 111 -2.36 13.42 0.16
CA PRO A 111 -0.99 13.86 0.00
C PRO A 111 -0.32 13.18 -1.19
N PRO A 112 0.81 13.70 -1.66
CA PRO A 112 1.60 13.07 -2.72
C PRO A 112 1.88 11.59 -2.44
N THR A 113 1.96 10.81 -3.51
CA THR A 113 2.40 9.42 -3.44
C THR A 113 3.81 9.34 -2.86
N SER A 114 3.98 8.46 -1.88
CA SER A 114 5.25 8.22 -1.22
C SER A 114 5.77 6.81 -1.51
N TRP A 115 7.09 6.68 -1.61
CA TRP A 115 7.82 5.42 -1.73
C TRP A 115 8.84 5.33 -0.61
N GLN A 116 8.88 4.21 0.12
CA GLN A 116 9.79 4.01 1.25
C GLN A 116 10.35 2.60 1.24
N ILE A 117 11.67 2.48 1.39
CA ILE A 117 12.32 1.20 1.69
C ILE A 117 12.11 0.91 3.16
N SER A 118 11.58 -0.27 3.46
CA SER A 118 11.37 -0.73 4.84
C SER A 118 12.49 -1.67 5.33
N ASN A 119 13.07 -2.44 4.41
CA ASN A 119 14.18 -3.35 4.72
C ASN A 119 15.19 -3.37 3.59
N LEU A 120 16.46 -3.47 3.95
CA LEU A 120 17.57 -3.64 3.03
C LEU A 120 18.52 -4.68 3.60
N ASN A 121 18.65 -5.81 2.92
CA ASN A 121 19.43 -6.93 3.38
C ASN A 121 20.44 -7.35 2.32
N ALA A 122 21.70 -7.46 2.71
CA ALA A 122 22.76 -8.00 1.88
C ALA A 122 23.90 -8.50 2.78
N GLY A 123 24.76 -9.33 2.21
CA GLY A 123 25.94 -9.81 2.91
C GLY A 123 25.74 -11.10 3.69
N THR A 124 26.84 -11.73 4.02
CA THR A 124 26.93 -13.01 4.74
C THR A 124 27.33 -12.85 6.20
N GLY A 125 27.57 -11.60 6.64
CA GLY A 125 28.19 -11.28 7.94
C GLY A 125 29.73 -11.31 7.94
N ALA A 126 30.36 -11.89 6.91
CA ALA A 126 31.81 -11.89 6.77
C ALA A 126 32.30 -10.58 6.13
N THR A 127 33.30 -9.95 6.72
CA THR A 127 33.81 -8.64 6.30
C THR A 127 34.62 -8.66 5.01
N ASN A 128 35.04 -9.83 4.57
CA ASN A 128 35.86 -10.06 3.39
C ASN A 128 35.13 -10.71 2.22
N VAL A 129 33.80 -10.77 2.27
CA VAL A 129 32.95 -11.39 1.21
C VAL A 129 32.05 -10.35 0.57
N ILE A 130 32.12 -10.23 -0.76
CA ILE A 130 31.14 -9.55 -1.59
C ILE A 130 29.91 -10.46 -1.68
N PRO A 131 28.69 -10.00 -1.33
CA PRO A 131 27.49 -10.84 -1.39
C PRO A 131 27.10 -11.22 -2.81
N GLY A 132 26.33 -12.29 -2.97
CA GLY A 132 25.75 -12.72 -4.25
C GLY A 132 24.44 -12.04 -4.59
N GLU A 133 23.75 -11.48 -3.59
CA GLU A 133 22.47 -10.78 -3.78
C GLU A 133 22.27 -9.66 -2.76
N LEU A 134 21.38 -8.74 -3.13
CA LEU A 134 20.79 -7.73 -2.24
C LEU A 134 19.27 -7.83 -2.36
N VAL A 135 18.58 -7.78 -1.22
CA VAL A 135 17.12 -7.76 -1.15
C VAL A 135 16.66 -6.45 -0.50
N ALA A 136 15.77 -5.74 -1.19
CA ALA A 136 15.10 -4.53 -0.68
C ALA A 136 13.58 -4.74 -0.65
N ASP A 137 12.98 -4.57 0.53
CA ASP A 137 11.53 -4.49 0.66
C ASP A 137 11.12 -3.02 0.74
N PHE A 138 10.14 -2.61 -0.05
CA PHE A 138 9.63 -1.24 -0.09
C PHE A 138 8.11 -1.21 -0.21
N ASN A 139 7.54 -0.04 0.08
CA ASN A 139 6.09 0.17 -0.02
C ASN A 139 5.77 1.54 -0.64
N PHE A 140 4.76 1.54 -1.48
CA PHE A 140 4.03 2.72 -1.92
C PHE A 140 2.80 2.98 -1.07
N ARG A 141 2.62 4.24 -0.68
CA ARG A 141 1.33 4.80 -0.27
C ARG A 141 0.93 5.83 -1.32
N PHE A 142 -0.04 5.49 -2.16
CA PHE A 142 -0.31 6.25 -3.36
C PHE A 142 -1.71 6.88 -3.39
N SER A 143 -1.78 8.05 -4.01
CA SER A 143 -2.99 8.84 -4.18
C SER A 143 -3.82 8.33 -5.36
N THR A 144 -4.97 8.93 -5.59
CA THR A 144 -5.79 8.67 -6.78
C THR A 144 -5.18 9.19 -8.09
N GLU A 145 -4.08 9.97 -8.01
CA GLU A 145 -3.34 10.47 -9.17
C GLU A 145 -2.40 9.40 -9.77
N SER A 146 -2.11 8.34 -9.02
CA SER A 146 -1.24 7.26 -9.44
C SER A 146 -1.98 5.94 -9.56
N THR A 147 -1.55 5.08 -10.49
CA THR A 147 -2.05 3.71 -10.63
C THR A 147 -0.98 2.70 -10.27
N PRO A 148 -1.33 1.50 -9.76
CA PRO A 148 -0.35 0.46 -9.50
C PRO A 148 0.53 0.15 -10.70
N GLU A 149 -0.08 0.04 -11.86
CA GLU A 149 0.58 -0.30 -13.12
C GLU A 149 1.57 0.80 -13.54
N GLY A 150 1.19 2.07 -13.38
CA GLY A 150 2.05 3.23 -13.68
C GLY A 150 3.24 3.33 -12.72
N LEU A 151 3.02 3.06 -11.43
CA LEU A 151 4.09 3.03 -10.43
C LEU A 151 5.07 1.88 -10.70
N GLN A 152 4.56 0.69 -11.01
CA GLN A 152 5.39 -0.46 -11.38
C GLN A 152 6.25 -0.16 -12.60
N ALA A 153 5.66 0.37 -13.67
CA ALA A 153 6.36 0.69 -14.90
C ALA A 153 7.52 1.68 -14.66
N ARG A 154 7.30 2.73 -13.85
CA ARG A 154 8.34 3.70 -13.51
C ARG A 154 9.47 3.10 -12.67
N VAL A 155 9.17 2.17 -11.76
CA VAL A 155 10.22 1.45 -11.02
C VAL A 155 11.05 0.60 -11.95
N HIS A 156 10.41 -0.20 -12.82
CA HIS A 156 11.11 -1.02 -13.80
C HIS A 156 11.98 -0.18 -14.74
N GLU A 157 11.47 0.97 -15.22
CA GLU A 157 12.24 1.89 -16.06
C GLU A 157 13.54 2.36 -15.39
N VAL A 158 13.49 2.69 -14.10
CA VAL A 158 14.71 3.08 -13.36
C VAL A 158 15.65 1.91 -13.22
N LEU A 159 15.19 0.74 -12.80
CA LEU A 159 16.02 -0.45 -12.60
C LEU A 159 16.69 -0.90 -13.92
N ASP A 160 15.94 -0.89 -15.02
CA ASP A 160 16.41 -1.27 -16.36
C ASP A 160 17.44 -0.28 -16.88
N ARG A 161 17.23 1.03 -16.68
CA ARG A 161 18.19 2.08 -17.07
C ARG A 161 19.54 1.95 -16.35
N HIS A 162 19.52 1.45 -15.11
CA HIS A 162 20.75 1.13 -14.37
C HIS A 162 21.35 -0.23 -14.72
N GLY A 163 20.73 -0.99 -15.64
CA GLY A 163 21.25 -2.27 -16.16
C GLY A 163 21.32 -3.35 -15.09
N LEU A 164 20.41 -3.35 -14.13
CA LEU A 164 20.40 -4.33 -13.04
C LEU A 164 19.90 -5.70 -13.53
N ASP A 165 20.55 -6.77 -13.07
CA ASP A 165 19.96 -8.11 -13.08
C ASP A 165 19.13 -8.27 -11.81
N TYR A 166 17.80 -8.28 -11.95
CA TYR A 166 16.91 -8.28 -10.81
C TYR A 166 15.66 -9.14 -11.00
N ARG A 167 15.06 -9.47 -9.87
CA ARG A 167 13.68 -9.96 -9.77
C ARG A 167 12.90 -9.00 -8.87
N LEU A 168 11.67 -8.69 -9.26
CA LEU A 168 10.79 -7.81 -8.49
C LEU A 168 9.41 -8.45 -8.35
N ASP A 169 9.06 -8.79 -7.12
CA ASP A 169 7.76 -9.36 -6.76
C ASP A 169 6.88 -8.26 -6.18
N TRP A 170 5.64 -8.14 -6.68
CA TRP A 170 4.68 -7.12 -6.27
C TRP A 170 3.53 -7.71 -5.45
N SER A 171 3.09 -6.94 -4.46
CA SER A 171 1.89 -7.23 -3.66
C SER A 171 1.05 -5.98 -3.52
N LEU A 172 -0.14 -5.98 -4.13
CA LEU A 172 -1.12 -4.90 -4.03
C LEU A 172 -2.07 -5.19 -2.88
N SER A 173 -1.98 -4.41 -1.79
CA SER A 173 -2.89 -4.52 -0.63
C SER A 173 -4.23 -3.83 -0.89
N GLY A 174 -4.27 -2.79 -1.73
CA GLY A 174 -5.51 -2.13 -2.10
C GLY A 174 -5.29 -0.92 -3.00
N ARG A 175 -6.28 -0.63 -3.83
CA ARG A 175 -6.32 0.56 -4.68
C ARG A 175 -6.81 1.77 -3.86
N PRO A 176 -6.46 3.00 -4.22
CA PRO A 176 -7.00 4.19 -3.58
C PRO A 176 -8.46 4.35 -3.94
N PHE A 177 -9.24 4.91 -3.04
CA PHE A 177 -10.62 5.32 -3.33
C PHE A 177 -10.97 6.59 -2.55
N LEU A 178 -11.96 7.31 -3.06
CA LEU A 178 -12.54 8.48 -2.42
C LEU A 178 -14.06 8.41 -2.55
N THR A 179 -14.75 8.41 -1.42
CA THR A 179 -16.18 8.65 -1.35
C THR A 179 -16.42 10.16 -1.36
N ARG A 180 -17.05 10.66 -2.40
CA ARG A 180 -17.37 12.09 -2.49
C ARG A 180 -18.28 12.52 -1.34
N PRO A 181 -18.14 13.76 -0.85
CA PRO A 181 -19.11 14.34 0.09
C PRO A 181 -20.54 14.19 -0.44
N GLY A 182 -21.46 13.82 0.44
CA GLY A 182 -22.85 13.56 0.09
C GLY A 182 -23.67 13.09 1.29
N PRO A 183 -24.93 12.67 1.07
CA PRO A 183 -25.88 12.41 2.15
C PRO A 183 -25.38 11.42 3.22
N LEU A 184 -24.63 10.41 2.84
CA LEU A 184 -24.06 9.45 3.82
C LEU A 184 -23.05 10.10 4.75
N VAL A 185 -22.09 10.85 4.16
CA VAL A 185 -21.03 11.52 4.94
C VAL A 185 -21.62 12.59 5.83
N GLU A 186 -22.60 13.36 5.32
CA GLU A 186 -23.31 14.40 6.06
C GLU A 186 -24.11 13.81 7.23
N ALA A 187 -24.86 12.73 6.97
CA ALA A 187 -25.64 12.04 8.01
C ALA A 187 -24.75 11.45 9.10
N LEU A 188 -23.64 10.81 8.73
CA LEU A 188 -22.68 10.26 9.68
C LEU A 188 -22.03 11.36 10.53
N ALA A 189 -21.56 12.44 9.90
CA ALA A 189 -20.97 13.57 10.62
C ALA A 189 -21.99 14.28 11.52
N GLY A 190 -23.26 14.37 11.10
CA GLY A 190 -24.36 14.86 11.92
C GLY A 190 -24.59 14.00 13.16
N ALA A 191 -24.76 12.70 12.97
CA ALA A 191 -24.99 11.76 14.06
C ALA A 191 -23.83 11.73 15.08
N ILE A 192 -22.59 11.84 14.61
CA ILE A 192 -21.43 11.94 15.49
C ILE A 192 -21.50 13.22 16.33
N ARG A 193 -21.75 14.39 15.72
CA ARG A 193 -21.89 15.66 16.46
C ARG A 193 -23.01 15.60 17.51
N ASP A 194 -24.14 14.99 17.17
CA ASP A 194 -25.27 14.87 18.09
C ASP A 194 -24.95 14.02 19.34
N ILE A 195 -24.00 13.08 19.21
CA ILE A 195 -23.61 12.20 20.31
C ILE A 195 -22.41 12.74 21.08
N THR A 196 -21.46 13.37 20.41
CA THR A 196 -20.17 13.77 21.02
C THR A 196 -20.09 15.25 21.40
N GLY A 197 -21.01 16.07 20.93
CA GLY A 197 -21.03 17.53 21.18
C GLY A 197 -20.14 18.24 20.16
#